data_d74b3583e9e7371856558e458ac6a5d7
#
_entry.id   d74b3583e9e7371856558e458ac6a5d7
#
_cell.length_a   1.000
_cell.length_b   1.000
_cell.length_c   1.000
_cell.angle_alpha   90.00
_cell.angle_beta   90.00
_cell.angle_gamma   90.00
#
_symmetry.space_group_name_H-M   'P 1'
#
loop_
_entity.id
_entity.type
_entity.pdbx_description
1 polymer ?
#
loop_
_entity_poly.entity_id
_entity_poly.type
_entity_poly.pdbx_seq_one_letter_code
_entity_poly.pdbx_strand_id
1 'polypeptide(L)'
;NKDLGITVIICEHRLENLFPIADRIIVMEQGKIISDTTPRDTCKSLCAVSQNHPMMLALPVPTRLFSVSHSDTICPITVKEGREFFDNHCSGKNISLNKQASNNSADEIISVKNVYFRYEKKSEDVLLGLDLTVKKGEIFSVVGANGSGKSTLLSVIGSRLKPYRGKVKVSEKTATMPQNPQLLFVKDTLMEDFKSVCGDIEKINTLSQRFNVSNFLNHHPYDLSGGEIQRAGFVKLLLLEPKILLLDEPTKGCDSFSKAELAKILHELSQSGITVLLVTHDL
;
A
#
# COMPACT_ATOMS: atom_id res chain seq x y z
N ASN A 1 30.25 -0.31 -12.37
CA ASN A 1 30.18 0.69 -13.44
C ASN A 1 31.52 1.44 -13.60
N LYS A 2 32.11 1.94 -12.50
CA LYS A 2 33.36 2.71 -12.58
C LYS A 2 34.52 1.89 -13.18
N ASP A 3 34.56 0.60 -12.91
CA ASP A 3 35.62 -0.29 -13.41
C ASP A 3 35.41 -0.74 -14.88
N LEU A 4 34.17 -0.72 -15.37
CA LEU A 4 33.81 -1.18 -16.72
C LEU A 4 33.56 -0.03 -17.70
N GLY A 5 33.52 1.23 -17.24
CA GLY A 5 33.24 2.40 -18.09
C GLY A 5 31.84 2.40 -18.74
N ILE A 6 30.88 1.61 -18.18
CA ILE A 6 29.53 1.48 -18.74
C ILE A 6 28.61 2.53 -18.10
N THR A 7 27.89 3.28 -18.94
CA THR A 7 26.79 4.15 -18.49
C THR A 7 25.54 3.32 -18.26
N VAL A 8 24.91 3.44 -17.08
CA VAL A 8 23.69 2.73 -16.71
C VAL A 8 22.59 3.73 -16.44
N ILE A 9 21.45 3.56 -17.11
CA ILE A 9 20.21 4.34 -16.85
C ILE A 9 19.21 3.39 -16.22
N ILE A 10 18.68 3.76 -15.04
CA ILE A 10 17.73 2.96 -14.28
C ILE A 10 16.47 3.79 -14.07
N CYS A 11 15.30 3.25 -14.47
CA CYS A 11 14.01 3.80 -14.13
C CYS A 11 13.45 3.02 -12.95
N GLU A 12 13.31 3.66 -11.80
CA GLU A 12 12.90 3.00 -10.56
C GLU A 12 12.09 3.97 -9.69
N HIS A 13 11.15 3.43 -8.93
CA HIS A 13 10.34 4.16 -7.97
C HIS A 13 10.72 3.87 -6.50
N ARG A 14 11.55 2.84 -6.27
CA ARG A 14 12.14 2.51 -4.95
C ARG A 14 13.56 3.04 -4.87
N LEU A 15 13.71 4.21 -4.29
CA LEU A 15 14.95 4.98 -4.38
C LEU A 15 15.96 4.70 -3.25
N GLU A 16 15.57 4.06 -2.15
CA GLU A 16 16.39 3.90 -0.95
C GLU A 16 17.80 3.36 -1.25
N ASN A 17 17.89 2.33 -2.09
CA ASN A 17 19.17 1.65 -2.38
C ASN A 17 19.91 2.26 -3.59
N LEU A 18 19.21 2.89 -4.50
CA LEU A 18 19.78 3.43 -5.73
C LEU A 18 20.18 4.90 -5.58
N PHE A 19 19.42 5.66 -4.82
CA PHE A 19 19.63 7.09 -4.63
C PHE A 19 21.03 7.45 -4.13
N PRO A 20 21.62 6.75 -3.11
CA PRO A 20 22.95 7.07 -2.63
C PRO A 20 24.09 6.75 -3.59
N ILE A 21 23.86 5.86 -4.57
CA ILE A 21 24.90 5.40 -5.51
C ILE A 21 24.77 6.03 -6.90
N ALA A 22 23.69 6.79 -7.15
CA ALA A 22 23.47 7.48 -8.40
C ALA A 22 24.41 8.70 -8.52
N ASP A 23 24.94 8.93 -9.71
CA ASP A 23 25.71 10.14 -10.01
C ASP A 23 24.78 11.32 -10.34
N ARG A 24 23.60 11.02 -10.92
CA ARG A 24 22.64 12.01 -11.43
C ARG A 24 21.23 11.49 -11.30
N ILE A 25 20.30 12.33 -10.88
CA ILE A 25 18.88 12.03 -10.73
C ILE A 25 18.09 12.92 -11.69
N ILE A 26 17.26 12.27 -12.51
CA ILE A 26 16.30 12.95 -13.40
C ILE A 26 14.90 12.65 -12.88
N VAL A 27 14.12 13.69 -12.58
CA VAL A 27 12.72 13.56 -12.22
C VAL A 27 11.86 14.00 -13.41
N MET A 28 10.92 13.15 -13.78
CA MET A 28 10.01 13.39 -14.91
C MET A 28 8.56 13.47 -14.43
N GLU A 29 7.82 14.41 -15.01
CA GLU A 29 6.38 14.55 -14.80
C GLU A 29 5.73 14.95 -16.13
N GLN A 30 4.62 14.31 -16.47
CA GLN A 30 3.85 14.59 -17.70
C GLN A 30 4.72 14.68 -18.97
N GLY A 31 5.71 13.80 -19.10
CA GLY A 31 6.62 13.75 -20.25
C GLY A 31 7.71 14.82 -20.28
N LYS A 32 7.85 15.61 -19.22
CA LYS A 32 8.87 16.67 -19.10
C LYS A 32 9.85 16.37 -17.96
N ILE A 33 11.09 16.77 -18.14
CA ILE A 33 12.08 16.77 -17.06
C ILE A 33 11.81 18.00 -16.18
N ILE A 34 11.51 17.79 -14.92
CA ILE A 34 11.26 18.86 -13.92
C ILE A 34 12.44 19.07 -12.98
N SER A 35 13.33 18.08 -12.87
CA SER A 35 14.57 18.18 -12.10
C SER A 35 15.64 17.31 -12.75
N ASP A 36 16.87 17.81 -12.79
CA ASP A 36 18.06 17.15 -13.30
C ASP A 36 19.26 17.59 -12.44
N THR A 37 19.57 16.80 -11.42
CA THR A 37 20.49 17.22 -10.35
C THR A 37 21.26 16.04 -9.76
N THR A 38 22.18 16.33 -8.84
CA THR A 38 22.79 15.30 -7.99
C THR A 38 21.79 14.79 -6.95
N PRO A 39 21.97 13.59 -6.38
CA PRO A 39 21.12 13.09 -5.30
C PRO A 39 20.95 14.08 -4.14
N ARG A 40 22.02 14.80 -3.76
CA ARG A 40 21.98 15.76 -2.64
C ARG A 40 21.18 17.01 -2.94
N ASP A 41 21.10 17.42 -4.21
CA ASP A 41 20.39 18.62 -4.64
C ASP A 41 18.95 18.35 -5.04
N THR A 42 18.58 17.07 -5.28
CA THR A 42 17.23 16.66 -5.74
C THR A 42 16.14 17.18 -4.80
N CYS A 43 16.36 17.09 -3.50
CA CYS A 43 15.40 17.56 -2.51
C CYS A 43 15.12 19.07 -2.66
N LYS A 44 16.19 19.88 -2.74
CA LYS A 44 16.08 21.34 -2.92
C LYS A 44 15.41 21.69 -4.25
N SER A 45 15.77 20.98 -5.33
CA SER A 45 15.19 21.18 -6.65
C SER A 45 13.68 20.88 -6.67
N LEU A 46 13.23 19.78 -6.05
CA LEU A 46 11.81 19.45 -5.96
C LEU A 46 11.04 20.44 -5.07
N CYS A 47 11.62 20.89 -3.95
CA CYS A 47 11.02 21.93 -3.11
C CYS A 47 10.85 23.26 -3.85
N ALA A 48 11.74 23.59 -4.78
CA ALA A 48 11.63 24.78 -5.62
C ALA A 48 10.48 24.68 -6.65
N VAL A 49 10.13 23.48 -7.10
CA VAL A 49 8.95 23.25 -7.96
C VAL A 49 7.68 23.33 -7.13
N SER A 50 7.61 22.60 -6.01
CA SER A 50 6.52 22.61 -5.04
C SER A 50 7.00 22.07 -3.70
N GLN A 51 6.67 22.75 -2.59
CA GLN A 51 7.03 22.28 -1.25
C GLN A 51 6.43 20.91 -0.90
N ASN A 52 5.28 20.57 -1.49
CA ASN A 52 4.57 19.30 -1.29
C ASN A 52 4.55 18.46 -2.57
N HIS A 53 5.62 18.50 -3.37
CA HIS A 53 5.69 17.73 -4.60
C HIS A 53 5.53 16.22 -4.31
N PRO A 54 4.67 15.47 -5.05
CA PRO A 54 4.41 14.04 -4.81
C PRO A 54 5.67 13.19 -4.75
N MET A 55 6.68 13.51 -5.59
CA MET A 55 7.97 12.81 -5.62
C MET A 55 8.80 12.97 -4.34
N MET A 56 8.48 13.94 -3.48
CA MET A 56 9.12 14.03 -2.14
C MET A 56 8.89 12.78 -1.31
N LEU A 57 7.73 12.11 -1.47
CA LEU A 57 7.42 10.86 -0.78
C LEU A 57 8.27 9.67 -1.27
N ALA A 58 8.83 9.75 -2.48
CA ALA A 58 9.70 8.73 -3.04
C ALA A 58 11.17 8.85 -2.59
N LEU A 59 11.57 10.03 -2.09
CA LEU A 59 12.95 10.24 -1.61
C LEU A 59 13.25 9.37 -0.38
N PRO A 60 14.52 8.97 -0.18
CA PRO A 60 14.93 8.26 1.02
C PRO A 60 14.54 9.01 2.31
N VAL A 61 14.22 8.26 3.36
CA VAL A 61 13.75 8.82 4.64
C VAL A 61 14.66 9.92 5.17
N PRO A 62 16.01 9.79 5.19
CA PRO A 62 16.91 10.86 5.64
C PRO A 62 16.74 12.16 4.85
N THR A 63 16.62 12.06 3.53
CA THR A 63 16.43 13.19 2.62
C THR A 63 15.06 13.87 2.83
N ARG A 64 14.01 13.07 3.04
CA ARG A 64 12.65 13.58 3.36
C ARG A 64 12.62 14.34 4.69
N LEU A 65 13.24 13.79 5.73
CA LEU A 65 13.31 14.43 7.04
C LEU A 65 14.13 15.71 6.98
N PHE A 66 15.22 15.75 6.20
CA PHE A 66 16.00 16.94 5.96
C PHE A 66 15.17 18.07 5.35
N SER A 67 14.26 17.77 4.41
CA SER A 67 13.41 18.79 3.77
C SER A 67 12.52 19.56 4.75
N VAL A 68 12.11 18.92 5.84
CA VAL A 68 11.25 19.51 6.88
C VAL A 68 12.08 20.34 7.88
N SER A 69 13.39 20.11 7.97
CA SER A 69 14.26 20.79 8.93
C SER A 69 14.63 22.21 8.54
N HIS A 70 14.39 22.61 7.27
CA HIS A 70 14.80 23.91 6.70
C HIS A 70 16.28 24.26 6.94
N SER A 71 17.14 23.24 7.01
CA SER A 71 18.58 23.41 7.24
C SER A 71 19.33 23.72 5.93
N ASP A 72 20.34 24.59 6.00
CA ASP A 72 21.21 24.91 4.87
C ASP A 72 22.44 24.00 4.77
N THR A 73 22.52 22.95 5.58
CA THR A 73 23.61 21.99 5.57
C THR A 73 23.54 21.04 4.37
N ILE A 74 24.49 20.10 4.28
CA ILE A 74 24.50 19.07 3.24
C ILE A 74 23.35 18.09 3.47
N CYS A 75 22.53 17.87 2.43
CA CYS A 75 21.40 16.95 2.49
C CYS A 75 21.88 15.50 2.70
N PRO A 76 21.44 14.82 3.76
CA PRO A 76 21.77 13.42 4.00
C PRO A 76 21.04 12.52 3.00
N ILE A 77 21.76 11.59 2.38
CA ILE A 77 21.21 10.64 1.40
C ILE A 77 21.28 9.19 1.88
N THR A 78 21.98 8.94 2.99
CA THR A 78 22.09 7.62 3.62
C THR A 78 21.52 7.64 5.04
N VAL A 79 21.14 6.47 5.55
CA VAL A 79 20.65 6.33 6.94
C VAL A 79 21.72 6.78 7.96
N LYS A 80 23.00 6.50 7.68
CA LYS A 80 24.12 6.93 8.55
C LYS A 80 24.19 8.45 8.62
N GLU A 81 24.24 9.12 7.48
CA GLU A 81 24.26 10.59 7.41
C GLU A 81 23.01 11.21 8.05
N GLY A 82 21.84 10.58 7.85
CA GLY A 82 20.60 11.01 8.47
C GLY A 82 20.65 10.95 9.99
N ARG A 83 21.23 9.88 10.56
CA ARG A 83 21.39 9.74 12.00
C ARG A 83 22.32 10.84 12.55
N GLU A 84 23.48 11.04 11.93
CA GLU A 84 24.43 12.10 12.31
C GLU A 84 23.79 13.50 12.23
N PHE A 85 23.00 13.75 11.20
CA PHE A 85 22.27 15.00 11.04
C PHE A 85 21.25 15.22 12.17
N PHE A 86 20.47 14.19 12.53
CA PHE A 86 19.45 14.30 13.58
C PHE A 86 20.07 14.39 14.97
N ASP A 87 21.11 13.64 15.25
CA ASP A 87 21.83 13.73 16.53
C ASP A 87 22.34 15.16 16.79
N ASN A 88 22.78 15.85 15.74
CA ASN A 88 23.23 17.24 15.83
C ASN A 88 22.08 18.27 15.95
N HIS A 89 20.93 18.01 15.32
CA HIS A 89 19.81 18.98 15.27
C HIS A 89 18.75 18.76 16.34
N CYS A 90 18.65 17.54 16.87
CA CYS A 90 17.65 17.15 17.87
C CYS A 90 18.22 16.89 19.25
N SER A 91 19.52 17.11 19.46
CA SER A 91 20.15 16.95 20.78
C SER A 91 19.45 17.83 21.82
N GLY A 92 18.89 17.18 22.85
CA GLY A 92 18.16 17.84 23.95
C GLY A 92 16.66 18.04 23.75
N LYS A 93 16.07 17.57 22.66
CA LYS A 93 14.61 17.59 22.49
C LYS A 93 14.01 16.23 22.86
N ASN A 94 13.16 16.21 23.89
CA ASN A 94 12.38 15.02 24.23
C ASN A 94 11.27 14.83 23.20
N ILE A 95 11.37 13.79 22.38
CA ILE A 95 10.31 13.40 21.45
C ILE A 95 9.31 12.56 22.25
N SER A 96 8.14 13.11 22.57
CA SER A 96 7.04 12.32 23.10
C SER A 96 6.29 11.67 21.94
N LEU A 97 6.39 10.35 21.82
CA LEU A 97 5.54 9.59 20.92
C LEU A 97 4.13 9.53 21.54
N ASN A 98 3.15 10.14 20.89
CA ASN A 98 1.74 9.91 21.24
C ASN A 98 1.42 8.44 20.96
N LYS A 99 1.37 7.63 22.02
CA LYS A 99 0.81 6.27 21.91
C LYS A 99 -0.66 6.44 21.53
N GLN A 100 -1.02 6.06 20.33
CA GLN A 100 -2.43 5.89 19.99
C GLN A 100 -3.00 4.85 20.97
N ALA A 101 -4.02 5.27 21.74
CA ALA A 101 -4.71 4.37 22.64
C ALA A 101 -5.37 3.27 21.79
N SER A 102 -4.92 2.03 21.94
CA SER A 102 -5.63 0.89 21.39
C SER A 102 -7.00 0.82 22.09
N ASN A 103 -8.08 0.94 21.34
CA ASN A 103 -9.43 0.67 21.85
C ASN A 103 -9.52 -0.81 22.27
N ASN A 104 -9.28 -1.08 23.54
CA ASN A 104 -9.23 -2.44 24.11
C ASN A 104 -10.60 -3.14 24.22
N SER A 105 -11.71 -2.48 23.83
CA SER A 105 -13.09 -2.95 24.02
C SER A 105 -13.83 -3.32 22.73
N ALA A 106 -13.15 -3.36 21.57
CA ALA A 106 -13.82 -3.72 20.31
C ALA A 106 -14.03 -5.23 20.18
N ASP A 107 -15.21 -5.64 19.68
CA ASP A 107 -15.57 -7.03 19.44
C ASP A 107 -14.63 -7.73 18.44
N GLU A 108 -14.36 -9.01 18.70
CA GLU A 108 -13.61 -9.87 17.76
C GLU A 108 -14.46 -10.15 16.53
N ILE A 109 -13.98 -9.75 15.35
CA ILE A 109 -14.70 -9.94 14.09
C ILE A 109 -14.12 -11.08 13.23
N ILE A 110 -12.81 -11.35 13.39
CA ILE A 110 -12.12 -12.50 12.80
C ILE A 110 -11.41 -13.25 13.93
N SER A 111 -11.63 -14.55 14.01
CA SER A 111 -10.93 -15.44 14.95
C SER A 111 -10.46 -16.69 14.21
N VAL A 112 -9.17 -16.90 14.21
CA VAL A 112 -8.48 -18.07 13.64
C VAL A 112 -7.83 -18.82 14.79
N LYS A 113 -8.14 -20.11 14.98
CA LYS A 113 -7.65 -20.91 16.11
C LYS A 113 -7.07 -22.23 15.64
N ASN A 114 -5.77 -22.40 15.92
CA ASN A 114 -5.00 -23.61 15.66
C ASN A 114 -5.18 -24.15 14.23
N VAL A 115 -5.08 -23.25 13.23
CA VAL A 115 -5.38 -23.54 11.83
C VAL A 115 -4.17 -24.16 11.14
N TYR A 116 -4.41 -25.31 10.50
CA TYR A 116 -3.47 -25.97 9.62
C TYR A 116 -4.04 -26.09 8.22
N PHE A 117 -3.22 -25.80 7.22
CA PHE A 117 -3.63 -25.88 5.83
C PHE A 117 -2.47 -26.36 4.95
N ARG A 118 -2.81 -27.23 3.98
CA ARG A 118 -1.98 -27.65 2.85
C ARG A 118 -2.82 -27.74 1.59
N TYR A 119 -2.21 -27.52 0.45
CA TYR A 119 -2.90 -27.56 -0.83
C TYR A 119 -3.24 -29.00 -1.25
N GLU A 120 -2.34 -29.94 -1.02
CA GLU A 120 -2.53 -31.37 -1.34
C GLU A 120 -2.26 -32.23 -0.11
N LYS A 121 -2.89 -33.41 -0.04
CA LYS A 121 -2.76 -34.34 1.11
C LYS A 121 -1.32 -34.74 1.43
N LYS A 122 -0.43 -34.76 0.42
CA LYS A 122 0.97 -35.16 0.55
C LYS A 122 1.95 -33.98 0.56
N SER A 123 1.47 -32.73 0.39
CA SER A 123 2.32 -31.54 0.44
C SER A 123 2.61 -31.12 1.87
N GLU A 124 3.66 -30.35 2.06
CA GLU A 124 3.95 -29.68 3.34
C GLU A 124 2.86 -28.70 3.74
N ASP A 125 2.71 -28.51 5.04
CA ASP A 125 1.76 -27.56 5.57
C ASP A 125 2.22 -26.12 5.28
N VAL A 126 1.32 -25.32 4.73
CA VAL A 126 1.55 -23.88 4.48
C VAL A 126 1.16 -23.06 5.70
N LEU A 127 0.10 -23.46 6.42
CA LEU A 127 -0.27 -22.90 7.71
C LEU A 127 -0.09 -23.95 8.79
N LEU A 128 0.61 -23.59 9.86
CA LEU A 128 1.12 -24.50 10.89
C LEU A 128 0.62 -24.08 12.29
N GLY A 129 -0.63 -24.43 12.63
CA GLY A 129 -1.20 -24.12 13.93
C GLY A 129 -1.35 -22.63 14.18
N LEU A 130 -1.82 -21.89 13.17
CA LEU A 130 -1.90 -20.43 13.21
C LEU A 130 -3.07 -19.97 14.10
N ASP A 131 -2.75 -19.04 15.01
CA ASP A 131 -3.72 -18.33 15.87
C ASP A 131 -3.68 -16.84 15.52
N LEU A 132 -4.86 -16.24 15.33
CA LEU A 132 -5.02 -14.83 14.97
C LEU A 132 -6.40 -14.33 15.40
N THR A 133 -6.44 -13.12 15.93
CA THR A 133 -7.69 -12.40 16.24
C THR A 133 -7.61 -10.99 15.68
N VAL A 134 -8.67 -10.53 15.00
CA VAL A 134 -8.80 -9.16 14.49
C VAL A 134 -10.06 -8.54 15.07
N LYS A 135 -9.95 -7.31 15.54
CA LYS A 135 -11.04 -6.54 16.16
C LYS A 135 -11.78 -5.71 15.12
N LYS A 136 -13.03 -5.37 15.41
CA LYS A 136 -13.86 -4.52 14.56
C LYS A 136 -13.25 -3.14 14.38
N GLY A 137 -13.19 -2.66 13.13
CA GLY A 137 -12.61 -1.37 12.76
C GLY A 137 -11.08 -1.32 12.82
N GLU A 138 -10.41 -2.44 13.06
CA GLU A 138 -8.95 -2.52 13.09
C GLU A 138 -8.37 -2.56 11.67
N ILE A 139 -7.22 -1.89 11.47
CA ILE A 139 -6.35 -2.13 10.32
C ILE A 139 -5.27 -3.10 10.79
N PHE A 140 -5.37 -4.34 10.35
CA PHE A 140 -4.45 -5.42 10.71
C PHE A 140 -3.55 -5.79 9.54
N SER A 141 -2.23 -5.70 9.73
CA SER A 141 -1.25 -6.01 8.70
C SER A 141 -0.53 -7.32 9.00
N VAL A 142 -0.49 -8.22 8.01
CA VAL A 142 0.31 -9.45 8.04
C VAL A 142 1.52 -9.25 7.14
N VAL A 143 2.70 -9.28 7.74
CA VAL A 143 3.96 -9.10 7.03
C VAL A 143 4.79 -10.39 7.06
N GLY A 144 5.64 -10.58 6.07
CA GLY A 144 6.51 -11.77 5.99
C GLY A 144 7.09 -11.97 4.59
N ALA A 145 8.08 -12.84 4.48
CA ALA A 145 8.73 -13.18 3.21
C ALA A 145 7.76 -13.80 2.19
N ASN A 146 8.14 -13.80 0.92
CA ASN A 146 7.39 -14.51 -0.12
C ASN A 146 7.34 -16.01 0.20
N GLY A 147 6.18 -16.64 -0.02
CA GLY A 147 5.97 -18.06 0.31
C GLY A 147 5.62 -18.36 1.77
N SER A 148 5.57 -17.37 2.67
CA SER A 148 5.25 -17.59 4.10
C SER A 148 3.77 -17.87 4.41
N GLY A 149 2.91 -18.04 3.40
CA GLY A 149 1.51 -18.41 3.58
C GLY A 149 0.53 -17.25 3.73
N LYS A 150 0.94 -15.99 3.54
CA LYS A 150 0.10 -14.79 3.72
C LYS A 150 -1.18 -14.80 2.85
N SER A 151 -1.04 -15.00 1.54
CA SER A 151 -2.19 -15.06 0.62
C SER A 151 -3.07 -16.29 0.88
N THR A 152 -2.46 -17.38 1.36
CA THR A 152 -3.18 -18.58 1.80
C THR A 152 -4.04 -18.27 3.02
N LEU A 153 -3.50 -17.53 4.00
CA LEU A 153 -4.23 -17.07 5.17
C LEU A 153 -5.44 -16.22 4.77
N LEU A 154 -5.26 -15.22 3.88
CA LEU A 154 -6.37 -14.42 3.36
C LEU A 154 -7.43 -15.27 2.68
N SER A 155 -7.00 -16.27 1.89
CA SER A 155 -7.93 -17.18 1.20
C SER A 155 -8.71 -18.08 2.18
N VAL A 156 -8.09 -18.48 3.28
CA VAL A 156 -8.75 -19.24 4.35
C VAL A 156 -9.74 -18.36 5.12
N ILE A 157 -9.38 -17.13 5.47
CA ILE A 157 -10.28 -16.17 6.13
C ILE A 157 -11.44 -15.79 5.20
N GLY A 158 -11.16 -15.55 3.91
CA GLY A 158 -12.16 -15.27 2.88
C GLY A 158 -13.00 -16.49 2.46
N SER A 159 -12.86 -17.63 3.14
CA SER A 159 -13.59 -18.88 2.88
C SER A 159 -13.40 -19.46 1.47
N ARG A 160 -12.35 -19.06 0.75
CA ARG A 160 -11.98 -19.64 -0.55
C ARG A 160 -11.25 -20.98 -0.40
N LEU A 161 -10.53 -21.14 0.71
CA LEU A 161 -9.82 -22.36 1.08
C LEU A 161 -10.30 -22.84 2.43
N LYS A 162 -10.45 -24.16 2.58
CA LYS A 162 -10.91 -24.77 3.83
C LYS A 162 -9.73 -25.44 4.53
N PRO A 163 -9.39 -25.04 5.78
CA PRO A 163 -8.34 -25.72 6.54
C PRO A 163 -8.77 -27.14 6.89
N TYR A 164 -7.81 -28.05 6.95
CA TYR A 164 -8.10 -29.44 7.33
C TYR A 164 -8.14 -29.61 8.86
N ARG A 165 -7.59 -28.66 9.61
CA ARG A 165 -7.61 -28.64 11.08
C ARG A 165 -7.70 -27.22 11.59
N GLY A 166 -8.31 -27.02 12.75
CA GLY A 166 -8.52 -25.73 13.39
C GLY A 166 -9.89 -25.14 13.07
N LYS A 167 -10.12 -23.91 13.51
CA LYS A 167 -11.40 -23.20 13.33
C LYS A 167 -11.13 -21.77 12.85
N VAL A 168 -11.92 -21.34 11.87
CA VAL A 168 -11.97 -19.95 11.40
C VAL A 168 -13.39 -19.46 11.59
N LYS A 169 -13.55 -18.34 12.31
CA LYS A 169 -14.82 -17.65 12.49
C LYS A 169 -14.68 -16.24 11.95
N VAL A 170 -15.53 -15.87 11.01
CA VAL A 170 -15.66 -14.52 10.47
C VAL A 170 -17.11 -14.12 10.66
N SER A 171 -17.36 -13.04 11.38
CA SER A 171 -18.70 -12.68 11.85
C SER A 171 -19.47 -11.80 10.89
N GLU A 172 -18.81 -11.24 9.88
CA GLU A 172 -19.37 -10.21 9.02
C GLU A 172 -19.01 -10.45 7.54
N LYS A 173 -19.70 -9.73 6.64
CA LYS A 173 -19.48 -9.81 5.20
C LYS A 173 -18.09 -9.37 4.81
N THR A 174 -17.37 -10.22 4.08
CA THR A 174 -16.03 -9.96 3.56
C THR A 174 -16.04 -9.60 2.09
N ALA A 175 -15.11 -8.74 1.68
CA ALA A 175 -14.74 -8.59 0.28
C ALA A 175 -13.21 -8.67 0.16
N THR A 176 -12.72 -9.31 -0.92
CA THR A 176 -11.29 -9.57 -1.09
C THR A 176 -10.77 -8.90 -2.35
N MET A 177 -9.73 -8.09 -2.20
CA MET A 177 -8.88 -7.59 -3.29
C MET A 177 -7.78 -8.60 -3.54
N PRO A 178 -7.73 -9.27 -4.70
CA PRO A 178 -6.61 -10.13 -5.05
C PRO A 178 -5.38 -9.32 -5.41
N GLN A 179 -4.20 -9.95 -5.42
CA GLN A 179 -2.94 -9.33 -5.82
C GLN A 179 -2.98 -8.72 -7.24
N ASN A 180 -3.73 -9.34 -8.16
CA ASN A 180 -4.05 -8.75 -9.45
C ASN A 180 -5.51 -8.26 -9.45
N PRO A 181 -5.77 -6.94 -9.33
CA PRO A 181 -7.11 -6.38 -9.30
C PRO A 181 -7.94 -6.63 -10.57
N GLN A 182 -7.29 -6.87 -11.73
CA GLN A 182 -7.98 -7.17 -12.99
C GLN A 182 -8.89 -8.39 -12.88
N LEU A 183 -8.54 -9.37 -12.01
CA LEU A 183 -9.34 -10.57 -11.78
C LEU A 183 -10.71 -10.28 -11.16
N LEU A 184 -10.96 -9.08 -10.69
CA LEU A 184 -12.28 -8.68 -10.19
C LEU A 184 -13.26 -8.36 -11.32
N PHE A 185 -12.77 -8.04 -12.51
CA PHE A 185 -13.57 -7.50 -13.59
C PHE A 185 -13.86 -8.57 -14.66
N VAL A 186 -15.11 -8.65 -15.10
CA VAL A 186 -15.60 -9.65 -16.05
C VAL A 186 -16.43 -9.04 -17.18
N LYS A 187 -16.69 -7.73 -17.16
CA LYS A 187 -17.46 -7.00 -18.15
C LYS A 187 -16.56 -6.13 -19.02
N ASP A 188 -17.11 -5.67 -20.15
CA ASP A 188 -16.36 -4.88 -21.11
C ASP A 188 -16.09 -3.44 -20.64
N THR A 189 -16.90 -2.93 -19.69
CA THR A 189 -16.69 -1.61 -19.10
C THR A 189 -16.78 -1.65 -17.58
N LEU A 190 -16.10 -0.69 -16.90
CA LEU A 190 -16.21 -0.55 -15.46
C LEU A 190 -17.65 -0.29 -15.02
N MET A 191 -18.40 0.52 -15.78
CA MET A 191 -19.79 0.84 -15.47
C MET A 191 -20.66 -0.41 -15.46
N GLU A 192 -20.51 -1.30 -16.45
CA GLU A 192 -21.24 -2.57 -16.51
C GLU A 192 -20.88 -3.50 -15.35
N ASP A 193 -19.58 -3.55 -15.01
CA ASP A 193 -19.11 -4.33 -13.87
C ASP A 193 -19.70 -3.80 -12.55
N PHE A 194 -19.71 -2.49 -12.34
CA PHE A 194 -20.26 -1.88 -11.13
C PHE A 194 -21.78 -2.09 -11.06
N LYS A 195 -22.51 -1.93 -12.18
CA LYS A 195 -23.94 -2.22 -12.24
C LYS A 195 -24.29 -3.68 -11.97
N SER A 196 -23.38 -4.61 -12.32
CA SER A 196 -23.59 -6.03 -12.02
C SER A 196 -23.57 -6.35 -10.52
N VAL A 197 -22.99 -5.46 -9.72
CA VAL A 197 -22.83 -5.61 -8.27
C VAL A 197 -23.82 -4.74 -7.49
N CYS A 198 -24.11 -3.54 -8.01
CA CYS A 198 -24.96 -2.55 -7.37
C CYS A 198 -25.83 -1.84 -8.42
N GLY A 199 -27.16 -1.89 -8.24
CA GLY A 199 -28.12 -1.20 -9.14
C GLY A 199 -28.22 0.31 -8.89
N ASP A 200 -27.66 0.83 -7.81
CA ASP A 200 -27.71 2.24 -7.43
C ASP A 200 -26.64 3.04 -8.17
N ILE A 201 -27.08 3.77 -9.19
CA ILE A 201 -26.22 4.59 -10.06
C ILE A 201 -25.62 5.78 -9.30
N GLU A 202 -26.35 6.37 -8.36
CA GLU A 202 -25.86 7.51 -7.58
C GLU A 202 -24.71 7.08 -6.67
N LYS A 203 -24.84 5.93 -6.04
CA LYS A 203 -23.78 5.33 -5.23
C LYS A 203 -22.54 4.97 -6.06
N ILE A 204 -22.74 4.40 -7.27
CA ILE A 204 -21.64 4.12 -8.21
C ILE A 204 -20.89 5.41 -8.53
N ASN A 205 -21.61 6.47 -8.90
CA ASN A 205 -21.00 7.75 -9.26
C ASN A 205 -20.26 8.37 -8.08
N THR A 206 -20.85 8.37 -6.88
CA THR A 206 -20.24 8.91 -5.66
C THR A 206 -18.93 8.21 -5.32
N LEU A 207 -18.92 6.87 -5.32
CA LEU A 207 -17.69 6.11 -5.08
C LEU A 207 -16.66 6.30 -6.20
N SER A 208 -17.11 6.33 -7.46
CA SER A 208 -16.22 6.56 -8.60
C SER A 208 -15.53 7.93 -8.54
N GLN A 209 -16.22 8.97 -8.09
CA GLN A 209 -15.65 10.30 -7.84
C GLN A 209 -14.64 10.25 -6.70
N ARG A 210 -15.02 9.66 -5.55
CA ARG A 210 -14.13 9.54 -4.37
C ARG A 210 -12.81 8.85 -4.68
N PHE A 211 -12.82 7.84 -5.57
CA PHE A 211 -11.65 7.07 -5.96
C PHE A 211 -11.00 7.54 -7.27
N ASN A 212 -11.42 8.67 -7.83
CA ASN A 212 -10.90 9.25 -9.08
C ASN A 212 -10.93 8.26 -10.27
N VAL A 213 -12.04 7.53 -10.42
CA VAL A 213 -12.25 6.59 -11.54
C VAL A 213 -13.41 6.98 -12.46
N SER A 214 -14.07 8.12 -12.20
CA SER A 214 -15.23 8.58 -12.97
C SER A 214 -14.98 8.70 -14.47
N ASN A 215 -13.78 9.14 -14.85
CA ASN A 215 -13.40 9.31 -16.26
C ASN A 215 -13.19 7.98 -16.99
N PHE A 216 -13.09 6.88 -16.25
CA PHE A 216 -12.79 5.55 -16.80
C PHE A 216 -13.98 4.61 -16.82
N LEU A 217 -15.18 5.08 -16.40
CA LEU A 217 -16.37 4.23 -16.27
C LEU A 217 -16.76 3.50 -17.58
N ASN A 218 -16.49 4.12 -18.73
CA ASN A 218 -16.76 3.54 -20.04
C ASN A 218 -15.54 2.85 -20.69
N HIS A 219 -14.41 2.74 -19.96
CA HIS A 219 -13.22 2.06 -20.45
C HIS A 219 -13.24 0.58 -20.10
N HIS A 220 -12.57 -0.21 -20.93
CA HIS A 220 -12.32 -1.61 -20.62
C HIS A 220 -11.35 -1.72 -19.44
N PRO A 221 -11.57 -2.61 -18.47
CA PRO A 221 -10.69 -2.72 -17.28
C PRO A 221 -9.21 -2.99 -17.61
N TYR A 222 -8.93 -3.64 -18.73
CA TYR A 222 -7.56 -3.94 -19.17
C TYR A 222 -6.83 -2.75 -19.81
N ASP A 223 -7.54 -1.68 -20.14
CA ASP A 223 -6.94 -0.44 -20.70
C ASP A 223 -6.46 0.51 -19.58
N LEU A 224 -6.75 0.18 -18.31
CA LEU A 224 -6.39 1.01 -17.17
C LEU A 224 -4.95 0.72 -16.70
N SER A 225 -4.27 1.76 -16.25
CA SER A 225 -3.00 1.63 -15.53
C SER A 225 -3.16 0.85 -14.21
N GLY A 226 -2.04 0.34 -13.66
CA GLY A 226 -2.07 -0.42 -12.41
C GLY A 226 -2.74 0.31 -11.24
N GLY A 227 -2.52 1.62 -11.09
CA GLY A 227 -3.17 2.42 -10.05
C GLY A 227 -4.66 2.66 -10.30
N GLU A 228 -5.06 2.87 -11.55
CA GLU A 228 -6.46 3.08 -11.93
C GLU A 228 -7.29 1.82 -11.72
N ILE A 229 -6.81 0.66 -12.17
CA ILE A 229 -7.52 -0.61 -11.98
C ILE A 229 -7.61 -0.99 -10.49
N GLN A 230 -6.62 -0.63 -9.70
CA GLN A 230 -6.66 -0.84 -8.26
C GLN A 230 -7.73 0.02 -7.60
N ARG A 231 -7.80 1.32 -7.93
CA ARG A 231 -8.86 2.22 -7.43
C ARG A 231 -10.25 1.74 -7.87
N ALA A 232 -10.39 1.32 -9.13
CA ALA A 232 -11.64 0.72 -9.62
C ALA A 232 -12.01 -0.55 -8.84
N GLY A 233 -11.02 -1.38 -8.48
CA GLY A 233 -11.21 -2.55 -7.61
C GLY A 233 -11.77 -2.17 -6.24
N PHE A 234 -11.25 -1.10 -5.60
CA PHE A 234 -11.82 -0.60 -4.35
C PHE A 234 -13.27 -0.15 -4.51
N VAL A 235 -13.61 0.58 -5.58
CA VAL A 235 -15.00 0.96 -5.86
C VAL A 235 -15.89 -0.27 -5.94
N LYS A 236 -15.50 -1.28 -6.74
CA LYS A 236 -16.27 -2.52 -6.89
C LYS A 236 -16.47 -3.25 -5.56
N LEU A 237 -15.43 -3.35 -4.75
CA LEU A 237 -15.53 -4.00 -3.44
C LEU A 237 -16.42 -3.22 -2.47
N LEU A 238 -16.34 -1.90 -2.44
CA LEU A 238 -17.15 -1.05 -1.55
C LEU A 238 -18.63 -1.01 -1.96
N LEU A 239 -18.94 -1.18 -3.26
CA LEU A 239 -20.31 -1.36 -3.73
C LEU A 239 -20.98 -2.61 -3.15
N LEU A 240 -20.18 -3.63 -2.75
CA LEU A 240 -20.68 -4.82 -2.05
C LEU A 240 -21.05 -4.55 -0.57
N GLU A 241 -20.75 -3.37 -0.03
CA GLU A 241 -20.96 -3.01 1.40
C GLU A 241 -20.31 -4.00 2.39
N PRO A 242 -19.03 -4.29 2.25
CA PRO A 242 -18.35 -5.20 3.16
C PRO A 242 -18.16 -4.54 4.52
N LYS A 243 -18.11 -5.35 5.56
CA LYS A 243 -17.64 -4.94 6.89
C LYS A 243 -16.18 -5.32 7.14
N ILE A 244 -15.65 -6.21 6.31
CA ILE A 244 -14.26 -6.67 6.34
C ILE A 244 -13.69 -6.61 4.92
N LEU A 245 -12.57 -5.91 4.76
CA LEU A 245 -11.76 -5.91 3.54
C LEU A 245 -10.52 -6.78 3.75
N LEU A 246 -10.33 -7.72 2.84
CA LEU A 246 -9.14 -8.57 2.77
C LEU A 246 -8.31 -8.12 1.55
N LEU A 247 -7.09 -7.63 1.77
CA LEU A 247 -6.28 -7.01 0.72
C LEU A 247 -4.97 -7.79 0.56
N ASP A 248 -4.76 -8.38 -0.62
CA ASP A 248 -3.54 -9.13 -0.93
C ASP A 248 -2.58 -8.26 -1.74
N GLU A 249 -1.49 -7.82 -1.09
CA GLU A 249 -0.43 -6.98 -1.67
C GLU A 249 -0.97 -5.70 -2.36
N PRO A 250 -1.82 -4.89 -1.70
CA PRO A 250 -2.50 -3.76 -2.34
C PRO A 250 -1.54 -2.63 -2.75
N THR A 251 -0.29 -2.65 -2.30
CA THR A 251 0.74 -1.65 -2.63
C THR A 251 1.69 -2.09 -3.72
N LYS A 252 1.51 -3.31 -4.25
CA LYS A 252 2.41 -3.85 -5.28
C LYS A 252 2.32 -3.05 -6.57
N GLY A 253 3.48 -2.57 -7.04
CA GLY A 253 3.56 -1.75 -8.26
C GLY A 253 3.06 -0.31 -8.11
N CYS A 254 2.69 0.10 -6.89
CA CYS A 254 2.33 1.48 -6.60
C CYS A 254 3.59 2.33 -6.35
N ASP A 255 3.58 3.56 -6.84
CA ASP A 255 4.55 4.57 -6.43
C ASP A 255 4.29 5.05 -5.00
N SER A 256 5.21 5.82 -4.43
CA SER A 256 5.11 6.30 -3.05
C SER A 256 3.91 7.21 -2.80
N PHE A 257 3.48 7.98 -3.81
CA PHE A 257 2.31 8.83 -3.71
C PHE A 257 1.02 8.00 -3.65
N SER A 258 0.86 7.04 -4.57
CA SER A 258 -0.29 6.11 -4.59
C SER A 258 -0.38 5.29 -3.29
N LYS A 259 0.76 4.88 -2.70
CA LYS A 259 0.79 4.21 -1.40
C LYS A 259 0.27 5.11 -0.28
N ALA A 260 0.68 6.38 -0.25
CA ALA A 260 0.22 7.33 0.75
C ALA A 260 -1.29 7.64 0.62
N GLU A 261 -1.80 7.75 -0.61
CA GLU A 261 -3.23 7.89 -0.86
C GLU A 261 -4.01 6.67 -0.39
N LEU A 262 -3.53 5.46 -0.72
CA LEU A 262 -4.13 4.22 -0.26
C LEU A 262 -4.18 4.16 1.27
N ALA A 263 -3.10 4.52 1.95
CA ALA A 263 -3.06 4.54 3.41
C ALA A 263 -4.13 5.48 4.00
N LYS A 264 -4.34 6.67 3.42
CA LYS A 264 -5.42 7.58 3.82
C LYS A 264 -6.80 6.94 3.64
N ILE A 265 -7.04 6.33 2.47
CA ILE A 265 -8.30 5.64 2.17
C ILE A 265 -8.56 4.53 3.19
N LEU A 266 -7.57 3.68 3.47
CA LEU A 266 -7.72 2.59 4.44
C LEU A 266 -8.01 3.12 5.85
N HIS A 267 -7.36 4.21 6.25
CA HIS A 267 -7.62 4.86 7.53
C HIS A 267 -9.05 5.40 7.63
N GLU A 268 -9.54 6.09 6.59
CA GLU A 268 -10.92 6.58 6.54
C GLU A 268 -11.95 5.42 6.58
N LEU A 269 -11.68 4.33 5.87
CA LEU A 269 -12.54 3.14 5.89
C LEU A 269 -12.59 2.51 7.29
N SER A 270 -11.45 2.41 7.97
CA SER A 270 -11.37 1.93 9.35
C SER A 270 -12.16 2.84 10.30
N GLN A 271 -12.02 4.16 10.18
CA GLN A 271 -12.81 5.11 10.97
C GLN A 271 -14.32 5.00 10.72
N SER A 272 -14.73 4.62 9.51
CA SER A 272 -16.14 4.34 9.18
C SER A 272 -16.63 2.97 9.68
N GLY A 273 -15.79 2.21 10.40
CA GLY A 273 -16.12 0.93 11.01
C GLY A 273 -15.87 -0.29 10.11
N ILE A 274 -15.21 -0.13 8.97
CA ILE A 274 -14.76 -1.25 8.12
C ILE A 274 -13.44 -1.79 8.67
N THR A 275 -13.40 -3.09 8.94
CA THR A 275 -12.16 -3.77 9.35
C THR A 275 -11.32 -4.08 8.12
N VAL A 276 -10.03 -3.81 8.20
CA VAL A 276 -9.10 -4.07 7.09
C VAL A 276 -8.04 -5.07 7.54
N LEU A 277 -7.93 -6.18 6.83
CA LEU A 277 -6.83 -7.11 6.96
C LEU A 277 -6.02 -7.08 5.66
N LEU A 278 -4.80 -6.61 5.73
CA LEU A 278 -3.92 -6.50 4.58
C LEU A 278 -2.68 -7.36 4.73
N VAL A 279 -2.24 -7.92 3.61
CA VAL A 279 -0.99 -8.65 3.48
C VAL A 279 -0.06 -7.82 2.63
N THR A 280 1.13 -7.56 3.11
CA THR A 280 2.15 -6.81 2.36
C THR A 280 3.55 -7.25 2.76
N HIS A 281 4.51 -6.99 1.88
CA HIS A 281 5.95 -7.03 2.18
C HIS A 281 6.55 -5.61 2.23
N ASP A 282 5.76 -4.58 1.93
CA ASP A 282 6.10 -3.16 2.08
C ASP A 282 5.73 -2.69 3.50
N LEU A 283 6.66 -2.10 4.22
CA LEU A 283 6.49 -1.51 5.56
C LEU A 283 6.38 0.01 5.49
#